data_803150f4209c1246d1988d6cb4c2ea6b
#
_entry.id   803150f4209c1246d1988d6cb4c2ea6b
#
_cell.length_a   1.000
_cell.length_b   1.000
_cell.length_c   1.000
_cell.angle_alpha   90.00
_cell.angle_beta   90.00
_cell.angle_gamma   90.00
#
_symmetry.space_group_name_H-M   'P 1'
#
loop_
_entity.id
_entity.type
_entity.pdbx_description
1 polymer ?
#
loop_
_entity_poly.entity_id
_entity_poly.type
_entity_poly.pdbx_seq_one_letter_code
_entity_poly.pdbx_strand_id
1 'polypeptide(L)'
;MNKKLLSRLAPGLFAVVLFTACRPAATVKGNLDVIPQPQEIVLARDTTPFIIDRSTTIVYPATNEKMHRTADFLATFIKEMTGTEVRVSDKEKSSNAIILAVDSTMGHPEGYKLQITPEKVLLTGGSEAGVFYGIQTIHKALPILKDGKVAAALPARSEE
;
A
#
# COMPACT_ATOMS: atom_id res chain seq x y z
N MET A 1 27.42 -5.53 75.90
CA MET A 1 26.92 -4.14 75.96
C MET A 1 27.10 -3.49 74.62
N ASN A 2 25.95 -3.13 73.97
CA ASN A 2 25.78 -2.11 72.89
C ASN A 2 26.42 -2.37 71.54
N LYS A 3 25.83 -2.07 70.47
CA LYS A 3 24.53 -1.49 70.01
C LYS A 3 24.37 -1.83 68.53
N LYS A 4 23.15 -2.14 68.11
CA LYS A 4 22.70 -2.25 66.79
C LYS A 4 22.97 -0.99 65.97
N LEU A 5 23.51 -1.13 64.76
CA LEU A 5 23.40 -0.10 63.72
C LEU A 5 22.73 -0.70 62.47
N LEU A 6 21.44 -0.43 62.37
CA LEU A 6 20.67 -0.70 61.17
C LEU A 6 21.13 0.26 60.07
N SER A 7 21.73 -0.25 59.03
CA SER A 7 21.95 0.48 57.77
C SER A 7 20.71 0.28 56.88
N ARG A 8 20.00 1.37 56.67
CA ARG A 8 18.83 1.45 55.77
C ARG A 8 19.32 1.40 54.35
N LEU A 9 19.06 0.31 53.63
CA LEU A 9 19.12 0.28 52.16
C LEU A 9 17.87 0.99 51.65
N ALA A 10 18.05 2.11 50.96
CA ALA A 10 17.03 2.76 50.15
C ALA A 10 16.91 2.02 48.82
N PRO A 11 15.73 1.63 48.39
CA PRO A 11 15.56 1.09 47.04
C PRO A 11 15.63 2.23 46.01
N GLY A 12 16.72 2.26 45.25
CA GLY A 12 16.86 3.15 44.11
C GLY A 12 15.83 2.77 43.02
N LEU A 13 14.88 3.66 42.83
CA LEU A 13 13.88 3.59 41.76
C LEU A 13 14.59 3.81 40.41
N PHE A 14 14.90 2.71 39.70
CA PHE A 14 15.48 2.75 38.35
C PHE A 14 14.37 3.07 37.37
N ALA A 15 14.18 4.34 37.03
CA ALA A 15 13.25 4.78 36.02
C ALA A 15 13.78 4.37 34.61
N VAL A 16 13.25 3.29 34.06
CA VAL A 16 13.49 2.91 32.67
C VAL A 16 12.72 3.87 31.76
N VAL A 17 13.41 4.85 31.20
CA VAL A 17 12.89 5.75 30.18
C VAL A 17 12.86 4.96 28.86
N LEU A 18 11.70 4.46 28.48
CA LEU A 18 11.45 3.91 27.16
C LEU A 18 11.45 5.04 26.12
N PHE A 19 12.57 5.25 25.45
CA PHE A 19 12.61 6.06 24.25
C PHE A 19 11.85 5.33 23.14
N THR A 20 10.58 5.67 22.96
CA THR A 20 9.86 5.37 21.71
C THR A 20 10.50 6.20 20.61
N ALA A 21 11.44 5.60 19.89
CA ALA A 21 11.98 6.18 18.67
C ALA A 21 10.85 6.23 17.61
N CYS A 22 10.19 7.40 17.50
CA CYS A 22 9.41 7.71 16.29
C CYS A 22 10.37 7.65 15.10
N ARG A 23 10.32 6.56 14.33
CA ARG A 23 10.95 6.52 13.01
C ARG A 23 10.19 7.52 12.13
N PRO A 24 10.87 8.54 11.57
CA PRO A 24 10.23 9.38 10.57
C PRO A 24 9.80 8.46 9.40
N ALA A 25 8.54 8.55 9.01
CA ALA A 25 8.04 7.89 7.83
C ALA A 25 8.92 8.36 6.66
N ALA A 26 9.60 7.42 6.00
CA ALA A 26 10.37 7.74 4.81
C ALA A 26 9.40 8.36 3.79
N THR A 27 9.65 9.60 3.38
CA THR A 27 8.90 10.23 2.29
C THR A 27 9.27 9.50 1.01
N VAL A 28 8.45 8.55 0.62
CA VAL A 28 8.60 7.83 -0.65
C VAL A 28 8.13 8.78 -1.75
N LYS A 29 9.08 9.37 -2.48
CA LYS A 29 8.75 10.10 -3.70
C LYS A 29 8.33 9.08 -4.75
N GLY A 30 7.05 9.12 -5.14
CA GLY A 30 6.55 8.29 -6.23
C GLY A 30 7.19 8.64 -7.55
N ASN A 31 7.40 7.63 -8.40
CA ASN A 31 7.78 7.83 -9.78
C ASN A 31 6.53 8.29 -10.55
N LEU A 32 6.53 9.53 -11.01
CA LEU A 32 5.46 10.11 -11.86
C LEU A 32 5.75 9.88 -13.35
N ASP A 33 6.97 9.44 -13.70
CA ASP A 33 7.38 9.14 -15.08
C ASP A 33 6.93 7.72 -15.48
N VAL A 34 5.62 7.53 -15.53
CA VAL A 34 5.01 6.26 -15.97
C VAL A 34 4.83 6.30 -17.49
N ILE A 35 5.29 5.28 -18.21
CA ILE A 35 5.10 5.16 -19.66
C ILE A 35 4.19 3.93 -19.91
N PRO A 36 3.05 4.07 -20.61
CA PRO A 36 2.48 5.32 -21.15
C PRO A 36 2.04 6.28 -20.03
N GLN A 37 2.12 7.59 -20.29
CA GLN A 37 1.66 8.58 -19.32
C GLN A 37 0.13 8.52 -19.23
N PRO A 38 -0.45 8.52 -18.02
CA PRO A 38 -1.87 8.75 -17.82
C PRO A 38 -2.28 10.11 -18.42
N GLN A 39 -3.51 10.22 -18.90
CA GLN A 39 -4.00 11.48 -19.50
C GLN A 39 -4.09 12.58 -18.45
N GLU A 40 -4.39 12.23 -17.21
CA GLU A 40 -4.46 13.17 -16.09
C GLU A 40 -3.85 12.55 -14.82
N ILE A 41 -3.01 13.31 -14.11
CA ILE A 41 -2.46 12.94 -12.81
C ILE A 41 -2.80 14.06 -11.84
N VAL A 42 -3.62 13.77 -10.82
CA VAL A 42 -3.91 14.68 -9.73
C VAL A 42 -3.18 14.23 -8.47
N LEU A 43 -2.25 15.05 -8.01
CA LEU A 43 -1.53 14.77 -6.76
C LEU A 43 -2.47 14.99 -5.57
N ALA A 44 -2.53 14.01 -4.67
CA ALA A 44 -3.26 14.16 -3.43
C ALA A 44 -2.60 15.23 -2.55
N ARG A 45 -3.42 15.99 -1.80
CA ARG A 45 -2.91 16.94 -0.79
C ARG A 45 -2.20 16.22 0.35
N ASP A 46 -2.68 15.04 0.71
CA ASP A 46 -2.02 14.13 1.63
C ASP A 46 -1.03 13.26 0.84
N THR A 47 0.25 13.41 1.13
CA THR A 47 1.33 12.67 0.48
C THR A 47 1.69 11.37 1.20
N THR A 48 0.91 10.97 2.21
CA THR A 48 1.12 9.71 2.93
C THR A 48 0.90 8.55 1.96
N PRO A 49 1.89 7.65 1.77
CA PRO A 49 1.74 6.56 0.83
C PRO A 49 0.80 5.47 1.37
N PHE A 50 0.17 4.72 0.46
CA PHE A 50 -0.45 3.45 0.78
C PHE A 50 0.63 2.40 1.02
N ILE A 51 0.64 1.78 2.19
CA ILE A 51 1.63 0.75 2.56
C ILE A 51 1.07 -0.62 2.24
N ILE A 52 1.80 -1.38 1.43
CA ILE A 52 1.48 -2.77 1.12
C ILE A 52 2.16 -3.67 2.15
N ASP A 53 1.38 -4.40 2.92
CA ASP A 53 1.87 -5.35 3.91
C ASP A 53 1.06 -6.67 3.88
N ARG A 54 1.36 -7.61 4.77
CA ARG A 54 0.70 -8.92 4.84
C ARG A 54 -0.79 -8.84 5.22
N SER A 55 -1.26 -7.70 5.72
CA SER A 55 -2.67 -7.46 6.00
C SER A 55 -3.41 -6.87 4.79
N THR A 56 -2.68 -6.42 3.76
CA THR A 56 -3.27 -5.92 2.52
C THR A 56 -4.05 -7.01 1.80
N THR A 57 -5.24 -6.65 1.30
CA THR A 57 -6.09 -7.58 0.54
C THR A 57 -6.40 -6.97 -0.82
N ILE A 58 -6.22 -7.74 -1.88
CA ILE A 58 -6.73 -7.40 -3.22
C ILE A 58 -8.17 -7.89 -3.27
N VAL A 59 -9.10 -6.97 -3.50
CA VAL A 59 -10.53 -7.25 -3.59
C VAL A 59 -10.97 -7.19 -5.04
N TYR A 60 -11.73 -8.19 -5.49
CA TYR A 60 -12.27 -8.29 -6.84
C TYR A 60 -13.77 -8.61 -6.82
N PRO A 61 -14.55 -8.28 -7.88
CA PRO A 61 -15.98 -8.62 -7.96
C PRO A 61 -16.22 -10.12 -8.00
N ALA A 62 -16.96 -10.68 -7.05
CA ALA A 62 -17.21 -12.12 -6.88
C ALA A 62 -17.76 -12.84 -8.12
N THR A 63 -18.51 -12.12 -8.96
CA THR A 63 -19.16 -12.68 -10.15
C THR A 63 -18.27 -12.70 -11.41
N ASN A 64 -17.02 -12.24 -11.30
CA ASN A 64 -16.12 -12.08 -12.45
C ASN A 64 -14.84 -12.91 -12.30
N GLU A 65 -14.85 -14.11 -12.89
CA GLU A 65 -13.72 -15.04 -12.89
C GLU A 65 -12.45 -14.48 -13.56
N LYS A 66 -12.60 -13.61 -14.56
CA LYS A 66 -11.44 -12.95 -15.19
C LYS A 66 -10.79 -11.98 -14.21
N MET A 67 -11.59 -11.28 -13.41
CA MET A 67 -11.08 -10.39 -12.37
C MET A 67 -10.38 -11.13 -11.23
N HIS A 68 -10.81 -12.35 -10.91
CA HIS A 68 -10.07 -13.22 -10.00
C HIS A 68 -8.64 -13.47 -10.49
N ARG A 69 -8.49 -13.95 -11.73
CA ARG A 69 -7.16 -14.18 -12.31
C ARG A 69 -6.31 -12.90 -12.40
N THR A 70 -6.95 -11.78 -12.67
CA THR A 70 -6.28 -10.46 -12.66
C THR A 70 -5.81 -10.05 -11.27
N ALA A 71 -6.59 -10.36 -10.23
CA ALA A 71 -6.21 -10.13 -8.84
C ALA A 71 -5.05 -11.05 -8.39
N ASP A 72 -5.07 -12.32 -8.79
CA ASP A 72 -3.97 -13.27 -8.53
C ASP A 72 -2.67 -12.84 -9.23
N PHE A 73 -2.79 -12.35 -10.47
CA PHE A 73 -1.66 -11.79 -11.20
C PHE A 73 -1.02 -10.61 -10.43
N LEU A 74 -1.86 -9.67 -9.94
CA LEU A 74 -1.37 -8.54 -9.14
C LEU A 74 -0.73 -9.00 -7.83
N ALA A 75 -1.31 -10.00 -7.15
CA ALA A 75 -0.76 -10.56 -5.92
C ALA A 75 0.63 -11.19 -6.14
N THR A 76 0.75 -11.99 -7.20
CA THR A 76 2.02 -12.61 -7.61
C THR A 76 3.06 -11.55 -7.91
N PHE A 77 2.66 -10.54 -8.67
CA PHE A 77 3.52 -9.42 -9.03
C PHE A 77 4.03 -8.63 -7.81
N ILE A 78 3.15 -8.29 -6.85
CA ILE A 78 3.54 -7.61 -5.61
C ILE A 78 4.55 -8.47 -4.83
N LYS A 79 4.31 -9.78 -4.72
CA LYS A 79 5.22 -10.72 -4.06
C LYS A 79 6.60 -10.75 -4.72
N GLU A 80 6.66 -10.85 -6.04
CA GLU A 80 7.92 -10.90 -6.79
C GLU A 80 8.72 -9.60 -6.65
N MET A 81 8.05 -8.46 -6.72
CA MET A 81 8.71 -7.15 -6.68
C MET A 81 9.12 -6.71 -5.27
N THR A 82 8.29 -6.97 -4.28
CA THR A 82 8.47 -6.43 -2.92
C THR A 82 8.79 -7.48 -1.86
N GLY A 83 8.63 -8.77 -2.18
CA GLY A 83 8.71 -9.86 -1.20
C GLY A 83 7.50 -9.94 -0.27
N THR A 84 6.46 -9.11 -0.45
CA THR A 84 5.29 -9.05 0.40
C THR A 84 4.17 -9.93 -0.15
N GLU A 85 3.71 -10.88 0.63
CA GLU A 85 2.52 -11.68 0.30
C GLU A 85 1.26 -10.94 0.72
N VAL A 86 0.33 -10.76 -0.23
CA VAL A 86 -0.98 -10.16 -0.02
C VAL A 86 -2.09 -11.19 -0.25
N ARG A 87 -3.27 -10.96 0.32
CA ARG A 87 -4.42 -11.85 0.14
C ARG A 87 -5.26 -11.42 -1.05
N VAL A 88 -5.93 -12.37 -1.69
CA VAL A 88 -6.95 -12.13 -2.71
C VAL A 88 -8.30 -12.57 -2.16
N SER A 89 -9.35 -11.77 -2.35
CA SER A 89 -10.68 -12.04 -1.82
C SER A 89 -11.77 -11.35 -2.65
N ASP A 90 -12.91 -11.99 -2.72
CA ASP A 90 -14.15 -11.42 -3.25
C ASP A 90 -14.99 -10.68 -2.17
N LYS A 91 -14.52 -10.67 -0.92
CA LYS A 91 -15.21 -9.98 0.18
C LYS A 91 -14.75 -8.55 0.30
N GLU A 92 -15.69 -7.65 0.45
CA GLU A 92 -15.42 -6.24 0.66
C GLU A 92 -14.52 -6.01 1.89
N LYS A 93 -13.63 -5.03 1.74
CA LYS A 93 -12.75 -4.56 2.80
C LYS A 93 -12.62 -3.05 2.73
N SER A 94 -12.84 -2.37 3.86
CA SER A 94 -12.92 -0.91 3.94
C SER A 94 -11.55 -0.21 3.99
N SER A 95 -10.51 -0.89 4.51
CA SER A 95 -9.18 -0.31 4.67
C SER A 95 -8.09 -1.33 4.40
N ASN A 96 -6.88 -0.86 4.09
CA ASN A 96 -5.74 -1.66 3.68
C ASN A 96 -6.11 -2.66 2.57
N ALA A 97 -6.73 -2.12 1.51
CA ALA A 97 -7.24 -2.89 0.39
C ALA A 97 -6.84 -2.26 -0.96
N ILE A 98 -6.58 -3.12 -1.93
CA ILE A 98 -6.49 -2.77 -3.35
C ILE A 98 -7.76 -3.30 -4.00
N ILE A 99 -8.66 -2.40 -4.37
CA ILE A 99 -9.99 -2.74 -4.89
C ILE A 99 -9.95 -2.65 -6.41
N LEU A 100 -10.27 -3.76 -7.07
CA LEU A 100 -10.39 -3.85 -8.52
C LEU A 100 -11.87 -3.79 -8.89
N ALA A 101 -12.23 -2.89 -9.82
CA ALA A 101 -13.61 -2.72 -10.26
C ALA A 101 -13.67 -2.55 -11.79
N VAL A 102 -14.83 -2.83 -12.37
CA VAL A 102 -15.14 -2.56 -13.78
C VAL A 102 -16.35 -1.63 -13.82
N ASP A 103 -16.23 -0.55 -14.58
CA ASP A 103 -17.31 0.38 -14.87
C ASP A 103 -17.46 0.51 -16.40
N SER A 104 -18.38 -0.22 -16.97
CA SER A 104 -18.65 -0.23 -18.41
C SER A 104 -19.23 1.09 -18.95
N THR A 105 -19.55 2.05 -18.07
CA THR A 105 -20.01 3.40 -18.46
C THR A 105 -18.85 4.34 -18.78
N MET A 106 -17.61 3.96 -18.48
CA MET A 106 -16.43 4.71 -18.90
C MET A 106 -16.35 4.71 -20.44
N GLY A 107 -16.10 5.90 -21.03
CA GLY A 107 -16.13 6.10 -22.48
C GLY A 107 -15.12 5.26 -23.29
N HIS A 108 -14.11 4.69 -22.65
CA HIS A 108 -13.09 3.83 -23.27
C HIS A 108 -12.97 2.49 -22.56
N PRO A 109 -13.17 1.36 -23.24
CA PRO A 109 -13.04 0.02 -22.62
C PRO A 109 -11.65 -0.26 -22.05
N GLU A 110 -10.60 0.30 -22.64
CA GLU A 110 -9.21 0.17 -22.19
C GLU A 110 -8.80 1.27 -21.19
N GLY A 111 -9.66 2.26 -20.97
CA GLY A 111 -9.45 3.31 -19.99
C GLY A 111 -9.50 2.77 -18.56
N TYR A 112 -8.81 3.45 -17.65
CA TYR A 112 -8.87 3.16 -16.22
C TYR A 112 -8.78 4.43 -15.40
N LYS A 113 -9.23 4.35 -14.15
CA LYS A 113 -9.05 5.33 -13.09
C LYS A 113 -8.34 4.67 -11.93
N LEU A 114 -7.26 5.28 -11.45
CA LEU A 114 -6.48 4.81 -10.32
C LEU A 114 -6.45 5.88 -9.23
N GLN A 115 -7.01 5.56 -8.06
CA GLN A 115 -6.99 6.42 -6.90
C GLN A 115 -6.23 5.74 -5.78
N ILE A 116 -5.22 6.41 -5.24
CA ILE A 116 -4.38 5.91 -4.15
C ILE A 116 -4.51 6.88 -2.97
N THR A 117 -5.04 6.36 -1.87
CA THR A 117 -5.09 7.04 -0.57
C THR A 117 -4.29 6.23 0.46
N PRO A 118 -3.97 6.80 1.63
CA PRO A 118 -3.29 6.04 2.68
C PRO A 118 -4.04 4.77 3.11
N GLU A 119 -5.38 4.77 3.00
CA GLU A 119 -6.23 3.68 3.47
C GLU A 119 -6.50 2.61 2.42
N LYS A 120 -6.54 3.00 1.14
CA LYS A 120 -6.90 2.08 0.06
C LYS A 120 -6.44 2.55 -1.31
N VAL A 121 -6.33 1.59 -2.21
CA VAL A 121 -6.16 1.80 -3.65
C VAL A 121 -7.46 1.37 -4.34
N LEU A 122 -8.03 2.24 -5.17
CA LEU A 122 -9.17 1.91 -6.03
C LEU A 122 -8.71 1.97 -7.49
N LEU A 123 -8.81 0.85 -8.18
CA LEU A 123 -8.54 0.72 -9.61
C LEU A 123 -9.83 0.32 -10.32
N THR A 124 -10.36 1.22 -11.13
CA THR A 124 -11.57 1.00 -11.92
C THR A 124 -11.21 1.06 -13.40
N GLY A 125 -11.49 0.00 -14.15
CA GLY A 125 -11.33 -0.04 -15.61
C GLY A 125 -12.66 0.04 -16.33
N GLY A 126 -12.67 0.57 -17.56
CA GLY A 126 -13.84 0.51 -18.45
C GLY A 126 -14.18 -0.94 -18.87
N SER A 127 -13.22 -1.84 -18.76
CA SER A 127 -13.34 -3.29 -18.88
C SER A 127 -12.24 -3.96 -18.08
N GLU A 128 -12.18 -5.30 -18.13
CA GLU A 128 -11.07 -6.07 -17.54
C GLU A 128 -9.70 -5.68 -18.15
N ALA A 129 -9.68 -5.29 -19.43
CA ALA A 129 -8.46 -4.81 -20.08
C ALA A 129 -8.01 -3.48 -19.48
N GLY A 130 -8.92 -2.55 -19.21
CA GLY A 130 -8.61 -1.30 -18.52
C GLY A 130 -8.03 -1.54 -17.13
N VAL A 131 -8.61 -2.47 -16.35
CA VAL A 131 -8.03 -2.86 -15.03
C VAL A 131 -6.62 -3.40 -15.21
N PHE A 132 -6.37 -4.25 -16.20
CA PHE A 132 -5.04 -4.79 -16.45
C PHE A 132 -4.02 -3.68 -16.78
N TYR A 133 -4.39 -2.68 -17.58
CA TYR A 133 -3.53 -1.53 -17.87
C TYR A 133 -3.25 -0.68 -16.61
N GLY A 134 -4.25 -0.49 -15.76
CA GLY A 134 -4.05 0.16 -14.46
C GLY A 134 -3.09 -0.61 -13.53
N ILE A 135 -3.10 -1.95 -13.57
CA ILE A 135 -2.12 -2.78 -12.87
C ILE A 135 -0.70 -2.52 -13.38
N GLN A 136 -0.51 -2.35 -14.69
CA GLN A 136 0.82 -2.01 -15.24
C GLN A 136 1.29 -0.63 -14.73
N THR A 137 0.36 0.28 -14.49
CA THR A 137 0.68 1.57 -13.87
C THR A 137 1.08 1.41 -12.40
N ILE A 138 0.36 0.60 -11.63
CA ILE A 138 0.76 0.25 -10.25
C ILE A 138 2.18 -0.33 -10.23
N HIS A 139 2.49 -1.23 -11.17
CA HIS A 139 3.82 -1.82 -11.33
C HIS A 139 4.91 -0.75 -11.45
N LYS A 140 4.73 0.19 -12.34
CA LYS A 140 5.71 1.25 -12.60
C LYS A 140 5.77 2.32 -11.51
N ALA A 141 4.71 2.42 -10.72
CA ALA A 141 4.59 3.35 -9.62
C ALA A 141 5.30 2.91 -8.34
N LEU A 142 5.60 1.62 -8.20
CA LEU A 142 6.35 1.11 -7.06
C LEU A 142 7.77 1.70 -7.06
N PRO A 143 8.17 2.42 -6.00
CA PRO A 143 9.45 3.11 -5.97
C PRO A 143 10.62 2.14 -5.84
N ILE A 144 11.67 2.38 -6.61
CA ILE A 144 12.95 1.68 -6.48
C ILE A 144 13.80 2.45 -5.46
N LEU A 145 14.21 1.77 -4.41
CA LEU A 145 15.07 2.33 -3.38
C LEU A 145 16.53 2.43 -3.86
N LYS A 146 17.34 3.23 -3.16
CA LYS A 146 18.76 3.43 -3.51
C LYS A 146 19.59 2.14 -3.50
N ASP A 147 19.16 1.13 -2.77
CA ASP A 147 19.79 -0.20 -2.71
C ASP A 147 19.27 -1.17 -3.80
N GLY A 148 18.47 -0.66 -4.75
CA GLY A 148 17.89 -1.44 -5.84
C GLY A 148 16.64 -2.24 -5.47
N LYS A 149 16.21 -2.23 -4.20
CA LYS A 149 14.98 -2.89 -3.78
C LYS A 149 13.75 -2.07 -4.14
N VAL A 150 12.62 -2.72 -4.30
CA VAL A 150 11.32 -2.06 -4.52
C VAL A 150 10.63 -1.83 -3.18
N ALA A 151 10.18 -0.60 -2.94
CA ALA A 151 9.42 -0.29 -1.74
C ALA A 151 7.98 -0.80 -1.89
N ALA A 152 7.47 -1.49 -0.86
CA ALA A 152 6.08 -1.92 -0.78
C ALA A 152 5.17 -0.75 -0.37
N ALA A 153 5.22 0.34 -1.13
CA ALA A 153 4.48 1.57 -0.87
C ALA A 153 4.10 2.27 -2.17
N LEU A 154 2.85 2.69 -2.29
CA LEU A 154 2.34 3.43 -3.44
C LEU A 154 2.10 4.89 -3.03
N PRO A 155 2.64 5.86 -3.76
CA PRO A 155 2.41 7.28 -3.49
C PRO A 155 0.94 7.64 -3.70
N ALA A 156 0.39 8.45 -2.80
CA ALA A 156 -1.01 8.90 -2.87
C ALA A 156 -1.22 9.80 -4.10
N ARG A 157 -2.16 9.42 -4.98
CA ARG A 157 -2.49 10.13 -6.23
C ARG A 157 -3.80 9.65 -6.85
N SER A 158 -4.30 10.39 -7.84
CA SER A 158 -5.37 9.95 -8.74
C SER A 158 -4.91 10.07 -10.19
N GLU A 159 -5.25 9.11 -11.03
CA GLU A 159 -4.89 9.04 -12.46
C GLU A 159 -6.09 8.56 -13.28
N GLU A 160 -6.27 9.13 -14.49
CA GLU A 160 -7.23 8.69 -15.50
C GLU A 160 -6.54 8.44 -16.85
#